data_c2b59b7184f1d479508376789e66eea9
#
_entry.id   c2b59b7184f1d479508376789e66eea9
#
_cell.length_a   1.000
_cell.length_b   1.000
_cell.length_c   1.000
_cell.angle_alpha   90.00
_cell.angle_beta   90.00
_cell.angle_gamma   90.00
#
_symmetry.space_group_name_H-M   'P 1'
#
loop_
_entity.id
_entity.type
_entity.pdbx_description
1 polymer ?
#
loop_
_entity_poly.entity_id
_entity_poly.type
_entity_poly.pdbx_seq_one_letter_code
_entity_poly.pdbx_strand_id
1 'polypeptide(L)'
;MRPTSVRCLAAFFVLLSASLAPAADGPKNAAPDPATLPAPRRVIVPKLQGALTLDGDFNEPVWARAAVLGPFVPAGGQGAARESTLVRVWYDDTALHLGWTCLDTDIQATFTARDSKFWEEEVVEFFVTRGELARYYELQWNPLGGEFDAIIRNTLDERGVSRKFEGDWSYTAKAMRSAVKVRGTVQKSDDRDDSWQVEVSIPFADLGGPAPKPGEIWRANFYRFNRGTGHPVEMLSWSAPILNGFHQPARFGFLEFGR
;
A
#
# COMPACT_ATOMS: atom_id res chain seq x y z
N MET A 1 -12.75 83.41 -32.21
CA MET A 1 -12.30 82.16 -31.60
C MET A 1 -13.53 81.29 -31.28
N ARG A 2 -13.72 80.23 -32.00
CA ARG A 2 -14.90 79.34 -31.82
C ARG A 2 -14.42 78.07 -31.06
N PRO A 3 -15.14 77.54 -30.05
CA PRO A 3 -14.80 76.34 -29.41
C PRO A 3 -15.32 75.14 -30.22
N THR A 4 -14.45 74.15 -30.44
CA THR A 4 -14.72 72.89 -31.08
C THR A 4 -15.42 71.96 -30.10
N SER A 5 -16.60 71.47 -30.48
CA SER A 5 -17.35 70.45 -29.74
C SER A 5 -16.79 69.03 -29.98
N VAL A 6 -16.39 68.35 -28.91
CA VAL A 6 -16.04 66.96 -28.94
C VAL A 6 -17.31 66.13 -28.75
N ARG A 7 -17.66 65.34 -29.77
CA ARG A 7 -18.75 64.33 -29.67
C ARG A 7 -18.22 63.05 -29.01
N CYS A 8 -18.70 62.71 -27.81
CA CYS A 8 -18.53 61.36 -27.22
C CYS A 8 -19.43 60.40 -27.98
N LEU A 9 -18.76 59.38 -28.56
CA LEU A 9 -19.43 58.16 -29.05
C LEU A 9 -19.59 57.19 -27.86
N ALA A 10 -20.83 56.95 -27.44
CA ALA A 10 -21.16 55.93 -26.49
C ALA A 10 -21.20 54.55 -27.21
N ALA A 11 -20.24 53.70 -26.91
CA ALA A 11 -20.26 52.32 -27.38
C ALA A 11 -21.16 51.48 -26.44
N PHE A 12 -22.25 50.98 -26.98
CA PHE A 12 -23.11 50.01 -26.32
C PHE A 12 -22.42 48.65 -26.33
N PHE A 13 -21.93 48.19 -25.19
CA PHE A 13 -21.54 46.80 -25.02
C PHE A 13 -22.78 45.95 -24.74
N VAL A 14 -23.19 45.13 -25.70
CA VAL A 14 -24.17 44.09 -25.49
C VAL A 14 -23.46 42.91 -24.78
N LEU A 15 -23.70 42.75 -23.48
CA LEU A 15 -23.29 41.55 -22.71
C LEU A 15 -24.17 40.38 -23.13
N LEU A 16 -23.61 39.50 -23.96
CA LEU A 16 -24.20 38.21 -24.20
C LEU A 16 -23.93 37.35 -22.97
N SER A 17 -24.91 37.18 -22.10
CA SER A 17 -24.89 36.21 -21.01
C SER A 17 -25.05 34.83 -21.59
N ALA A 18 -23.92 34.12 -21.83
CA ALA A 18 -23.94 32.69 -22.11
C ALA A 18 -24.34 31.98 -20.81
N SER A 19 -25.57 31.51 -20.76
CA SER A 19 -26.03 30.56 -19.74
C SER A 19 -25.26 29.26 -19.91
N LEU A 20 -24.26 29.00 -19.04
CA LEU A 20 -23.69 27.66 -18.89
C LEU A 20 -24.78 26.75 -18.29
N ALA A 21 -25.37 25.91 -19.10
CA ALA A 21 -26.13 24.79 -18.60
C ALA A 21 -25.21 23.90 -17.72
N PRO A 22 -25.68 23.44 -16.55
CA PRO A 22 -24.89 22.51 -15.75
C PRO A 22 -24.63 21.27 -16.61
N ALA A 23 -23.35 20.86 -16.73
CA ALA A 23 -22.97 19.61 -17.35
C ALA A 23 -23.77 18.48 -16.67
N ALA A 24 -24.53 17.73 -17.44
CA ALA A 24 -25.22 16.57 -16.93
C ALA A 24 -24.18 15.63 -16.32
N ASP A 25 -24.28 15.35 -15.01
CA ASP A 25 -23.52 14.29 -14.36
C ASP A 25 -23.79 12.99 -15.15
N GLY A 26 -22.81 12.60 -15.96
CA GLY A 26 -22.82 11.26 -16.56
C GLY A 26 -22.95 10.22 -15.46
N PRO A 27 -23.46 9.00 -15.73
CA PRO A 27 -23.63 8.00 -14.71
C PRO A 27 -22.28 7.79 -14.01
N LYS A 28 -22.19 8.17 -12.74
CA LYS A 28 -21.03 7.86 -11.87
C LYS A 28 -20.90 6.35 -11.95
N ASN A 29 -19.86 5.84 -12.64
CA ASN A 29 -19.59 4.42 -12.72
C ASN A 29 -19.60 3.87 -11.30
N ALA A 30 -20.64 3.17 -10.91
CA ALA A 30 -20.71 2.51 -9.62
C ALA A 30 -19.53 1.56 -9.53
N ALA A 31 -18.84 1.57 -8.38
CA ALA A 31 -17.76 0.62 -8.16
C ALA A 31 -18.26 -0.80 -8.47
N PRO A 32 -17.46 -1.63 -9.16
CA PRO A 32 -17.88 -2.98 -9.52
C PRO A 32 -18.28 -3.76 -8.26
N ASP A 33 -19.24 -4.68 -8.42
CA ASP A 33 -19.65 -5.53 -7.30
C ASP A 33 -18.48 -6.46 -6.92
N PRO A 34 -18.00 -6.43 -5.68
CA PRO A 34 -16.92 -7.31 -5.21
C PRO A 34 -17.17 -8.80 -5.49
N ALA A 35 -18.43 -9.24 -5.50
CA ALA A 35 -18.80 -10.64 -5.77
C ALA A 35 -18.55 -11.06 -7.23
N THR A 36 -18.47 -10.12 -8.16
CA THR A 36 -18.19 -10.37 -9.59
C THR A 36 -16.71 -10.32 -9.94
N LEU A 37 -15.87 -9.90 -8.99
CA LEU A 37 -14.43 -9.75 -9.19
C LEU A 37 -13.69 -11.09 -8.97
N PRO A 38 -12.50 -11.29 -9.56
CA PRO A 38 -11.67 -12.45 -9.25
C PRO A 38 -11.48 -12.62 -7.74
N ALA A 39 -11.51 -13.86 -7.27
CA ALA A 39 -11.33 -14.15 -5.85
C ALA A 39 -10.00 -13.58 -5.31
N PRO A 40 -9.97 -13.04 -4.08
CA PRO A 40 -8.71 -12.66 -3.44
C PRO A 40 -7.75 -13.85 -3.32
N ARG A 41 -6.45 -13.55 -3.37
CA ARG A 41 -5.41 -14.58 -3.25
C ARG A 41 -5.42 -15.24 -1.88
N ARG A 42 -4.91 -16.48 -1.81
CA ARG A 42 -4.76 -17.24 -0.58
C ARG A 42 -3.35 -17.83 -0.49
N VAL A 43 -2.81 -17.89 0.71
CA VAL A 43 -1.54 -18.55 1.00
C VAL A 43 -1.62 -19.30 2.32
N ILE A 44 -0.95 -20.47 2.39
CA ILE A 44 -0.68 -21.15 3.65
C ILE A 44 0.63 -20.62 4.20
N VAL A 45 0.59 -19.99 5.38
CA VAL A 45 1.74 -19.46 6.09
C VAL A 45 2.33 -20.58 6.94
N PRO A 46 3.54 -21.08 6.65
CA PRO A 46 4.12 -22.19 7.39
C PRO A 46 4.53 -21.75 8.80
N LYS A 47 4.31 -22.63 9.77
CA LYS A 47 4.92 -22.52 11.10
C LYS A 47 6.34 -23.05 11.03
N LEU A 48 7.32 -22.22 11.28
CA LEU A 48 8.73 -22.59 11.19
C LEU A 48 9.46 -22.29 12.50
N GLN A 49 10.58 -22.97 12.69
CA GLN A 49 11.55 -22.68 13.75
C GLN A 49 12.90 -22.42 13.10
N GLY A 50 13.57 -21.37 13.54
CA GLY A 50 14.89 -21.00 13.05
C GLY A 50 15.39 -19.73 13.71
N ALA A 51 16.71 -19.58 13.79
CA ALA A 51 17.30 -18.30 14.17
C ALA A 51 17.03 -17.28 13.08
N LEU A 52 16.78 -16.05 13.47
CA LEU A 52 16.58 -14.90 12.59
C LEU A 52 17.45 -13.75 13.09
N THR A 53 18.26 -13.21 12.21
CA THR A 53 19.01 -11.97 12.43
C THR A 53 18.47 -10.94 11.49
N LEU A 54 17.81 -9.92 12.01
CA LEU A 54 17.26 -8.85 11.18
C LEU A 54 18.40 -7.97 10.68
N ASP A 55 18.85 -8.21 9.45
CA ASP A 55 19.90 -7.43 8.78
C ASP A 55 19.50 -6.98 7.36
N GLY A 56 18.26 -7.34 6.95
CA GLY A 56 17.69 -7.02 5.65
C GLY A 56 18.10 -7.98 4.54
N ASP A 57 18.89 -9.03 4.82
CA ASP A 57 19.18 -10.13 3.90
C ASP A 57 18.38 -11.38 4.29
N PHE A 58 18.09 -12.26 3.34
CA PHE A 58 17.36 -13.50 3.57
C PHE A 58 18.30 -14.71 3.51
N ASN A 59 19.42 -14.63 4.25
CA ASN A 59 20.48 -15.65 4.27
C ASN A 59 20.25 -16.74 5.31
N GLU A 60 19.35 -16.56 6.27
CA GLU A 60 19.01 -17.63 7.20
C GLU A 60 18.24 -18.75 6.51
N PRO A 61 18.57 -20.02 6.80
CA PRO A 61 17.92 -21.16 6.15
C PRO A 61 16.40 -21.22 6.33
N VAL A 62 15.83 -20.52 7.33
CA VAL A 62 14.39 -20.46 7.55
C VAL A 62 13.68 -19.76 6.39
N TRP A 63 14.27 -18.75 5.77
CA TRP A 63 13.67 -18.03 4.65
C TRP A 63 13.50 -18.88 3.39
N ALA A 64 14.32 -19.90 3.20
CA ALA A 64 14.16 -20.85 2.09
C ALA A 64 12.91 -21.74 2.23
N ARG A 65 12.33 -21.82 3.43
CA ARG A 65 11.13 -22.59 3.74
C ARG A 65 9.88 -21.74 3.87
N ALA A 66 10.02 -20.40 3.87
CA ALA A 66 8.92 -19.46 3.94
C ALA A 66 8.00 -19.57 2.71
N ALA A 67 6.72 -19.28 2.87
CA ALA A 67 5.83 -19.14 1.74
C ALA A 67 6.19 -17.87 0.94
N VAL A 68 6.12 -17.96 -0.39
CA VAL A 68 6.45 -16.85 -1.30
C VAL A 68 5.16 -16.34 -1.94
N LEU A 69 4.93 -15.03 -1.79
CA LEU A 69 3.79 -14.30 -2.33
C LEU A 69 4.27 -13.39 -3.48
N GLY A 70 3.55 -13.43 -4.56
CA GLY A 70 3.86 -12.59 -5.73
C GLY A 70 3.93 -13.41 -7.03
N PRO A 71 4.41 -12.83 -8.13
CA PRO A 71 4.74 -11.39 -8.20
C PRO A 71 3.50 -10.51 -7.94
N PHE A 72 3.77 -9.28 -7.49
CA PHE A 72 2.71 -8.28 -7.32
C PHE A 72 2.17 -7.84 -8.67
N VAL A 73 0.92 -7.42 -8.65
CA VAL A 73 0.22 -6.88 -9.82
C VAL A 73 -0.25 -5.46 -9.56
N PRO A 74 -0.47 -4.64 -10.61
CA PRO A 74 -1.09 -3.33 -10.43
C PRO A 74 -2.40 -3.43 -9.64
N ALA A 75 -2.67 -2.46 -8.79
CA ALA A 75 -3.85 -2.44 -7.91
C ALA A 75 -5.17 -2.53 -8.67
N GLY A 76 -5.22 -2.06 -9.92
CA GLY A 76 -6.35 -2.24 -10.83
C GLY A 76 -6.57 -3.68 -11.31
N GLY A 77 -5.66 -4.60 -11.00
CA GLY A 77 -5.77 -6.03 -11.35
C GLY A 77 -5.42 -6.38 -12.79
N GLN A 78 -4.98 -5.42 -13.59
CA GLN A 78 -4.63 -5.61 -15.01
C GLN A 78 -3.21 -5.12 -15.29
N GLY A 79 -2.55 -5.79 -16.24
CA GLY A 79 -1.18 -5.47 -16.64
C GLY A 79 -0.13 -6.16 -15.77
N ALA A 80 1.13 -5.84 -16.04
CA ALA A 80 2.29 -6.29 -15.28
C ALA A 80 2.92 -5.11 -14.57
N ALA A 81 3.52 -5.35 -13.40
CA ALA A 81 4.35 -4.37 -12.73
C ALA A 81 5.62 -4.09 -13.56
N ARG A 82 6.11 -2.86 -13.54
CA ARG A 82 7.38 -2.48 -14.17
C ARG A 82 8.53 -3.25 -13.55
N GLU A 83 8.51 -3.40 -12.24
CA GLU A 83 9.53 -4.09 -11.46
C GLU A 83 8.92 -5.09 -10.49
N SER A 84 9.61 -6.21 -10.28
CA SER A 84 9.08 -7.31 -9.48
C SER A 84 9.13 -7.01 -8.00
N THR A 85 8.05 -7.36 -7.30
CA THR A 85 7.99 -7.39 -5.85
C THR A 85 7.52 -8.77 -5.39
N LEU A 86 8.25 -9.34 -4.43
CA LEU A 86 7.92 -10.59 -3.79
C LEU A 86 7.91 -10.40 -2.27
N VAL A 87 7.09 -11.19 -1.58
CA VAL A 87 7.11 -11.28 -0.11
C VAL A 87 7.32 -12.72 0.30
N ARG A 88 8.19 -12.93 1.27
CA ARG A 88 8.29 -14.19 2.02
C ARG A 88 7.54 -14.04 3.33
N VAL A 89 6.80 -15.06 3.73
CA VAL A 89 6.05 -15.05 4.99
C VAL A 89 6.14 -16.40 5.70
N TRP A 90 6.35 -16.35 7.00
CA TRP A 90 6.31 -17.48 7.91
C TRP A 90 5.99 -17.01 9.33
N TYR A 91 5.72 -17.92 10.25
CA TYR A 91 5.48 -17.56 11.63
C TYR A 91 6.06 -18.62 12.59
N ASP A 92 6.26 -18.21 13.85
CA ASP A 92 6.62 -19.08 14.97
C ASP A 92 5.59 -18.94 16.11
N ASP A 93 5.96 -19.32 17.33
CA ASP A 93 5.08 -19.22 18.50
C ASP A 93 4.92 -17.77 19.00
N THR A 94 5.70 -16.84 18.53
CA THR A 94 5.82 -15.47 19.07
C THR A 94 5.50 -14.38 18.07
N ALA A 95 5.82 -14.57 16.80
CA ALA A 95 5.79 -13.52 15.79
C ALA A 95 5.40 -14.02 14.39
N LEU A 96 4.89 -13.10 13.58
CA LEU A 96 4.80 -13.19 12.14
C LEU A 96 6.06 -12.54 11.55
N HIS A 97 6.70 -13.25 10.61
CA HIS A 97 7.92 -12.79 9.95
C HIS A 97 7.65 -12.55 8.48
N LEU A 98 8.05 -11.38 8.02
CA LEU A 98 7.83 -10.90 6.65
C LEU A 98 9.16 -10.48 6.03
N GLY A 99 9.34 -10.79 4.75
CA GLY A 99 10.52 -10.38 4.00
C GLY A 99 10.17 -9.91 2.60
N TRP A 100 10.29 -8.61 2.32
CA TRP A 100 10.10 -8.07 0.98
C TRP A 100 11.39 -8.09 0.17
N THR A 101 11.26 -8.43 -1.10
CA THR A 101 12.28 -8.18 -2.13
C THR A 101 11.64 -7.31 -3.20
N CYS A 102 12.11 -6.09 -3.34
CA CYS A 102 11.66 -5.11 -4.32
C CYS A 102 12.79 -4.90 -5.34
N LEU A 103 12.64 -5.43 -6.57
CA LEU A 103 13.51 -4.99 -7.66
C LEU A 103 13.19 -3.52 -7.94
N ASP A 104 14.21 -2.72 -8.15
CA ASP A 104 14.08 -1.28 -8.30
C ASP A 104 15.33 -0.72 -8.97
N THR A 105 15.14 0.02 -10.05
CA THR A 105 16.24 0.59 -10.82
C THR A 105 16.51 2.07 -10.52
N ASP A 106 15.68 2.69 -9.67
CA ASP A 106 15.77 4.10 -9.26
C ASP A 106 15.07 4.34 -7.92
N ILE A 107 15.73 3.95 -6.81
CA ILE A 107 15.19 3.95 -5.46
C ILE A 107 15.03 5.38 -4.94
N GLN A 108 13.78 5.80 -4.68
CA GLN A 108 13.43 7.15 -4.27
C GLN A 108 12.82 7.19 -2.88
N ALA A 109 13.54 7.74 -1.90
CA ALA A 109 13.04 7.95 -0.54
C ALA A 109 13.78 9.10 0.13
N THR A 110 13.07 9.93 0.88
CA THR A 110 13.62 11.06 1.65
C THR A 110 13.17 11.06 3.12
N PHE A 111 12.03 10.45 3.42
CA PHE A 111 11.49 10.40 4.78
C PHE A 111 12.26 9.43 5.68
N THR A 112 12.73 9.92 6.83
CA THR A 112 13.44 9.13 7.84
C THR A 112 12.73 9.10 9.19
N ALA A 113 11.81 10.04 9.43
CA ALA A 113 11.10 10.10 10.69
C ALA A 113 9.99 9.05 10.73
N ARG A 114 9.79 8.41 11.91
CA ARG A 114 8.66 7.53 12.15
C ARG A 114 7.35 8.28 11.87
N ASP A 115 6.35 7.56 11.37
CA ASP A 115 5.02 8.06 11.07
C ASP A 115 4.98 9.19 10.02
N SER A 116 6.03 9.28 9.19
CA SER A 116 5.97 10.11 7.98
C SER A 116 5.01 9.52 6.97
N LYS A 117 4.59 10.32 6.00
CA LYS A 117 3.67 9.92 4.94
C LYS A 117 4.37 9.12 3.84
N PHE A 118 4.87 7.93 4.18
CA PHE A 118 5.68 7.13 3.26
C PHE A 118 4.97 6.80 1.95
N TRP A 119 3.63 6.76 1.91
CA TRP A 119 2.86 6.58 0.67
C TRP A 119 3.05 7.72 -0.36
N GLU A 120 3.65 8.84 0.02
CA GLU A 120 4.06 9.89 -0.91
C GLU A 120 5.37 9.57 -1.62
N GLU A 121 6.13 8.53 -1.19
CA GLU A 121 7.41 8.07 -1.73
C GLU A 121 7.41 6.55 -1.99
N GLU A 122 8.61 5.95 -2.13
CA GLU A 122 8.79 4.49 -2.14
C GLU A 122 8.42 3.89 -0.79
N VAL A 123 7.54 2.90 -0.80
CA VAL A 123 7.12 2.22 0.42
C VAL A 123 6.57 0.83 0.13
N VAL A 124 6.75 -0.09 1.07
CA VAL A 124 5.98 -1.34 1.17
C VAL A 124 5.07 -1.28 2.37
N GLU A 125 3.88 -1.86 2.22
CA GLU A 125 2.83 -1.82 3.23
C GLU A 125 2.27 -3.21 3.50
N PHE A 126 1.94 -3.48 4.75
CA PHE A 126 1.25 -4.66 5.22
C PHE A 126 -0.02 -4.27 5.96
N PHE A 127 -1.17 -4.64 5.38
CA PHE A 127 -2.48 -4.44 6.01
C PHE A 127 -2.99 -5.77 6.50
N VAL A 128 -3.38 -5.87 7.78
CA VAL A 128 -3.80 -7.15 8.36
C VAL A 128 -4.89 -7.01 9.41
N THR A 129 -5.84 -7.94 9.37
CA THR A 129 -6.85 -8.13 10.42
C THR A 129 -7.07 -9.60 10.73
N ARG A 130 -7.40 -9.88 11.97
CA ARG A 130 -7.68 -11.23 12.48
C ARG A 130 -9.13 -11.68 12.22
N GLY A 131 -9.92 -10.90 11.47
CA GLY A 131 -11.30 -11.26 11.08
C GLY A 131 -12.24 -10.08 10.87
N GLU A 132 -12.07 -8.98 11.59
CA GLU A 132 -12.93 -7.81 11.46
C GLU A 132 -12.48 -6.91 10.31
N LEU A 133 -13.21 -6.93 9.17
CA LEU A 133 -12.81 -6.16 7.99
C LEU A 133 -12.89 -4.64 8.19
N ALA A 134 -13.76 -4.17 9.07
CA ALA A 134 -13.89 -2.74 9.36
C ALA A 134 -12.73 -2.17 10.18
N ARG A 135 -11.89 -3.03 10.77
CA ARG A 135 -10.74 -2.63 11.59
C ARG A 135 -9.53 -3.49 11.26
N TYR A 136 -8.41 -2.86 10.91
CA TYR A 136 -7.16 -3.57 10.62
C TYR A 136 -5.95 -2.73 10.99
N TYR A 137 -4.77 -3.39 11.04
CA TYR A 137 -3.47 -2.75 11.21
C TYR A 137 -2.91 -2.40 9.84
N GLU A 138 -2.30 -1.25 9.75
CA GLU A 138 -1.50 -0.78 8.63
C GLU A 138 -0.07 -0.56 9.13
N LEU A 139 0.89 -1.25 8.53
CA LEU A 139 2.31 -1.17 8.84
C LEU A 139 3.07 -0.88 7.55
N GLN A 140 4.04 0.05 7.60
CA GLN A 140 4.77 0.48 6.41
C GLN A 140 6.27 0.57 6.69
N TRP A 141 7.07 0.35 5.64
CA TRP A 141 8.53 0.48 5.66
C TRP A 141 9.01 1.08 4.34
N ASN A 142 9.96 2.00 4.42
CA ASN A 142 10.57 2.61 3.25
C ASN A 142 12.06 2.20 3.09
N PRO A 143 12.72 2.50 1.95
CA PRO A 143 14.12 2.15 1.71
C PRO A 143 15.13 2.71 2.72
N LEU A 144 14.79 3.76 3.46
CA LEU A 144 15.63 4.38 4.49
C LEU A 144 15.42 3.79 5.89
N GLY A 145 14.59 2.74 6.02
CA GLY A 145 14.28 2.11 7.31
C GLY A 145 13.29 2.88 8.16
N GLY A 146 12.58 3.86 7.58
CA GLY A 146 11.46 4.52 8.23
C GLY A 146 10.30 3.55 8.44
N GLU A 147 9.60 3.68 9.56
CA GLU A 147 8.46 2.85 9.95
C GLU A 147 7.22 3.72 10.19
N PHE A 148 6.07 3.24 9.71
CA PHE A 148 4.77 3.79 10.04
C PHE A 148 3.85 2.68 10.52
N ASP A 149 3.00 2.99 11.49
CA ASP A 149 1.94 2.08 11.91
C ASP A 149 0.68 2.83 12.36
N ALA A 150 -0.46 2.23 12.06
CA ALA A 150 -1.77 2.76 12.43
C ALA A 150 -2.80 1.64 12.61
N ILE A 151 -3.85 1.95 13.36
CA ILE A 151 -5.08 1.17 13.31
C ILE A 151 -6.05 1.89 12.39
N ILE A 152 -6.47 1.22 11.33
CA ILE A 152 -7.45 1.76 10.38
C ILE A 152 -8.85 1.30 10.77
N ARG A 153 -9.78 2.25 10.74
CA ARG A 153 -11.22 2.02 10.89
C ARG A 153 -11.93 2.39 9.59
N ASN A 154 -12.62 1.42 9.01
CA ASN A 154 -13.37 1.61 7.77
C ASN A 154 -14.86 1.68 8.02
N THR A 155 -15.53 2.56 7.30
CA THR A 155 -16.98 2.50 7.08
C THR A 155 -17.22 1.73 5.79
N LEU A 156 -17.75 0.53 5.90
CA LEU A 156 -18.04 -0.35 4.77
C LEU A 156 -19.52 -0.25 4.38
N ASP A 157 -19.81 -0.34 3.08
CA ASP A 157 -21.19 -0.52 2.62
C ASP A 157 -21.63 -1.99 2.75
N GLU A 158 -22.89 -2.29 2.40
CA GLU A 158 -23.50 -3.62 2.45
C GLU A 158 -22.74 -4.66 1.63
N ARG A 159 -21.96 -4.24 0.64
CA ARG A 159 -21.11 -5.09 -0.21
C ARG A 159 -19.68 -5.22 0.32
N GLY A 160 -19.37 -4.60 1.46
CA GLY A 160 -18.03 -4.58 2.05
C GLY A 160 -17.06 -3.61 1.36
N VAL A 161 -17.56 -2.70 0.49
CA VAL A 161 -16.73 -1.67 -0.16
C VAL A 161 -16.47 -0.54 0.84
N SER A 162 -15.22 -0.14 0.96
CA SER A 162 -14.83 1.00 1.79
C SER A 162 -15.39 2.31 1.23
N ARG A 163 -16.09 3.05 2.06
CA ARG A 163 -16.65 4.38 1.75
C ARG A 163 -15.87 5.50 2.38
N LYS A 164 -15.31 5.24 3.56
CA LYS A 164 -14.46 6.14 4.33
C LYS A 164 -13.57 5.31 5.23
N PHE A 165 -12.35 5.77 5.45
CA PHE A 165 -11.49 5.21 6.49
C PHE A 165 -10.85 6.34 7.31
N GLU A 166 -10.46 6.01 8.52
CA GLU A 166 -9.74 6.87 9.44
C GLU A 166 -8.59 6.08 10.06
N GLY A 167 -7.41 6.68 10.12
CA GLY A 167 -6.24 6.12 10.76
C GLY A 167 -6.09 6.62 12.21
N ASP A 168 -5.95 5.71 13.15
CA ASP A 168 -5.49 6.00 14.51
C ASP A 168 -3.97 5.86 14.54
N TRP A 169 -3.27 6.97 14.39
CA TRP A 169 -1.80 7.07 14.37
C TRP A 169 -1.18 7.11 15.77
N SER A 170 -2.01 7.07 16.83
CA SER A 170 -1.51 6.95 18.20
C SER A 170 -1.11 5.50 18.55
N TYR A 171 -1.52 4.55 17.71
CA TYR A 171 -1.08 3.17 17.83
C TYR A 171 0.41 3.06 17.53
N THR A 172 1.10 2.17 18.24
CA THR A 172 2.50 1.83 17.97
C THR A 172 2.75 0.35 18.19
N ALA A 173 3.30 -0.33 17.19
CA ALA A 173 3.78 -1.71 17.25
C ALA A 173 5.14 -1.74 18.00
N LYS A 174 5.09 -1.69 19.33
CA LYS A 174 6.27 -1.39 20.19
C LYS A 174 7.36 -2.45 20.13
N ALA A 175 6.96 -3.70 19.92
CA ALA A 175 7.89 -4.83 19.92
C ALA A 175 8.26 -5.28 18.50
N MET A 176 7.64 -4.72 17.48
CA MET A 176 8.03 -4.91 16.08
C MET A 176 9.49 -4.50 15.87
N ARG A 177 10.18 -5.24 15.03
CA ARG A 177 11.56 -4.95 14.63
C ARG A 177 11.67 -5.15 13.13
N SER A 178 12.42 -4.27 12.48
CA SER A 178 12.70 -4.37 11.05
C SER A 178 14.16 -4.05 10.74
N ALA A 179 14.61 -4.51 9.57
CA ALA A 179 15.86 -4.10 8.96
C ALA A 179 15.65 -3.94 7.45
N VAL A 180 16.33 -2.97 6.88
CA VAL A 180 16.29 -2.66 5.46
C VAL A 180 17.68 -2.76 4.86
N LYS A 181 17.77 -3.36 3.68
CA LYS A 181 19.00 -3.40 2.90
C LYS A 181 18.77 -2.91 1.49
N VAL A 182 19.54 -1.90 1.10
CA VAL A 182 19.53 -1.35 -0.25
C VAL A 182 20.73 -1.89 -1.02
N ARG A 183 20.49 -2.28 -2.27
CA ARG A 183 21.53 -2.62 -3.27
C ARG A 183 21.45 -1.57 -4.37
N GLY A 184 22.10 -0.44 -4.13
CA GLY A 184 22.05 0.77 -4.94
C GLY A 184 22.27 2.02 -4.12
N THR A 185 21.80 3.14 -4.62
CA THR A 185 21.96 4.47 -4.02
C THR A 185 20.60 5.17 -3.92
N VAL A 186 20.11 5.37 -2.73
CA VAL A 186 18.82 6.04 -2.54
C VAL A 186 18.90 7.51 -2.98
N GLN A 187 17.85 7.99 -3.66
CA GLN A 187 17.68 9.39 -4.10
C GLN A 187 18.76 9.83 -5.11
N LYS A 188 19.18 8.93 -5.97
CA LYS A 188 20.18 9.23 -7.01
C LYS A 188 19.78 8.61 -8.35
N SER A 189 19.16 9.40 -9.22
CA SER A 189 18.58 8.93 -10.49
C SER A 189 19.54 8.94 -11.68
N ASP A 190 20.83 9.27 -11.49
CA ASP A 190 21.86 9.26 -12.53
C ASP A 190 22.73 7.99 -12.53
N ASP A 191 22.42 7.03 -11.65
CA ASP A 191 22.96 5.68 -11.63
C ASP A 191 21.84 4.64 -11.81
N ARG A 192 22.15 3.38 -11.60
CA ARG A 192 21.18 2.30 -11.68
C ARG A 192 21.24 1.45 -10.43
N ASP A 193 20.12 1.34 -9.75
CA ASP A 193 19.96 0.48 -8.59
C ASP A 193 19.60 -0.97 -9.00
N ASP A 194 19.71 -1.89 -8.07
CA ASP A 194 19.28 -3.28 -8.24
C ASP A 194 17.99 -3.59 -7.49
N SER A 195 17.96 -3.27 -6.19
CA SER A 195 16.85 -3.65 -5.32
C SER A 195 16.96 -3.07 -3.92
N TRP A 196 15.86 -3.16 -3.18
CA TRP A 196 15.86 -3.03 -1.74
C TRP A 196 15.03 -4.14 -1.09
N GLN A 197 15.36 -4.46 0.15
CA GLN A 197 14.79 -5.54 0.90
C GLN A 197 14.37 -5.05 2.28
N VAL A 198 13.28 -5.58 2.80
CA VAL A 198 12.82 -5.33 4.17
C VAL A 198 12.59 -6.65 4.85
N GLU A 199 13.19 -6.82 6.01
CA GLU A 199 13.01 -7.96 6.89
C GLU A 199 12.33 -7.49 8.17
N VAL A 200 11.23 -8.16 8.55
CA VAL A 200 10.38 -7.72 9.67
C VAL A 200 10.00 -8.91 10.54
N SER A 201 10.05 -8.70 11.85
CA SER A 201 9.46 -9.56 12.87
C SER A 201 8.40 -8.79 13.64
N ILE A 202 7.13 -9.25 13.58
CA ILE A 202 5.98 -8.60 14.20
C ILE A 202 5.44 -9.53 15.29
N PRO A 203 5.71 -9.27 16.58
CA PRO A 203 5.11 -10.03 17.66
C PRO A 203 3.57 -10.01 17.58
N PHE A 204 2.94 -11.16 17.82
CA PHE A 204 1.47 -11.26 17.74
C PHE A 204 0.75 -10.35 18.72
N ALA A 205 1.38 -9.99 19.83
CA ALA A 205 0.86 -9.01 20.78
C ALA A 205 0.63 -7.62 20.13
N ASP A 206 1.54 -7.21 19.22
CA ASP A 206 1.39 -5.96 18.45
C ASP A 206 0.26 -6.05 17.40
N LEU A 207 -0.18 -7.27 17.04
CA LEU A 207 -1.34 -7.52 16.18
C LEU A 207 -2.61 -7.91 16.98
N GLY A 208 -2.64 -7.52 18.25
CA GLY A 208 -3.83 -7.58 19.10
C GLY A 208 -4.19 -8.95 19.65
N GLY A 209 -3.26 -9.90 19.79
CA GLY A 209 -3.60 -11.16 20.41
C GLY A 209 -2.46 -12.21 20.45
N PRO A 210 -2.77 -13.45 20.83
CA PRO A 210 -1.81 -14.53 20.87
C PRO A 210 -1.44 -15.02 19.46
N ALA A 211 -0.47 -15.94 19.37
CA ALA A 211 -0.16 -16.66 18.14
C ALA A 211 -1.42 -17.32 17.55
N PRO A 212 -1.57 -17.32 16.22
CA PRO A 212 -2.68 -18.00 15.56
C PRO A 212 -2.59 -19.51 15.74
N LYS A 213 -3.75 -20.15 15.75
CA LYS A 213 -3.81 -21.63 15.75
C LYS A 213 -3.68 -22.14 14.31
N PRO A 214 -3.14 -23.36 14.12
CA PRO A 214 -3.17 -24.01 12.81
C PRO A 214 -4.60 -24.07 12.24
N GLY A 215 -4.77 -23.65 10.98
CA GLY A 215 -6.06 -23.50 10.32
C GLY A 215 -6.78 -22.16 10.57
N GLU A 216 -6.28 -21.32 11.46
CA GLU A 216 -6.80 -19.95 11.63
C GLU A 216 -6.53 -19.15 10.35
N ILE A 217 -7.50 -18.31 9.96
CA ILE A 217 -7.42 -17.52 8.74
C ILE A 217 -7.50 -16.04 9.10
N TRP A 218 -6.48 -15.28 8.70
CA TRP A 218 -6.52 -13.82 8.75
C TRP A 218 -6.73 -13.23 7.37
N ARG A 219 -7.21 -12.00 7.34
CA ARG A 219 -7.30 -11.22 6.11
C ARG A 219 -6.13 -10.23 6.06
N ALA A 220 -5.39 -10.26 4.97
CA ALA A 220 -4.23 -9.39 4.82
C ALA A 220 -3.97 -9.03 3.36
N ASN A 221 -3.27 -7.93 3.17
CA ASN A 221 -2.70 -7.63 1.87
C ASN A 221 -1.32 -7.00 2.02
N PHE A 222 -0.56 -7.08 0.95
CA PHE A 222 0.79 -6.56 0.83
C PHE A 222 0.80 -5.63 -0.36
N TYR A 223 1.36 -4.45 -0.19
CA TYR A 223 1.35 -3.39 -1.17
C TYR A 223 2.73 -2.80 -1.38
N ARG A 224 2.90 -2.13 -2.50
CA ARG A 224 4.04 -1.27 -2.78
C ARG A 224 3.59 -0.06 -3.57
N PHE A 225 4.04 1.12 -3.17
CA PHE A 225 4.16 2.24 -4.08
C PHE A 225 5.55 2.18 -4.70
N ASN A 226 5.61 1.97 -6.01
CA ASN A 226 6.85 1.95 -6.78
C ASN A 226 6.97 3.27 -7.53
N ARG A 227 8.00 4.03 -7.22
CA ARG A 227 8.25 5.36 -7.76
C ARG A 227 9.63 5.38 -8.40
N GLY A 228 9.74 5.99 -9.55
CA GLY A 228 11.02 6.22 -10.22
C GLY A 228 10.95 7.53 -10.96
N THR A 229 12.07 8.20 -11.10
CA THR A 229 12.16 9.49 -11.79
C THR A 229 11.66 9.38 -13.23
N GLY A 230 10.74 10.26 -13.59
CA GLY A 230 10.16 10.29 -14.95
C GLY A 230 9.14 9.19 -15.25
N HIS A 231 8.78 8.38 -14.28
CA HIS A 231 7.76 7.32 -14.41
C HIS A 231 6.49 7.64 -13.60
N PRO A 232 5.31 7.22 -14.08
CA PRO A 232 4.11 7.24 -13.26
C PRO A 232 4.29 6.33 -12.04
N VAL A 233 3.69 6.74 -10.91
CA VAL A 233 3.64 5.91 -9.71
C VAL A 233 2.88 4.63 -10.00
N GLU A 234 3.47 3.49 -9.64
CA GLU A 234 2.78 2.21 -9.65
C GLU A 234 2.26 1.87 -8.25
N MET A 235 0.97 1.63 -8.16
CA MET A 235 0.33 1.04 -6.99
C MET A 235 0.26 -0.46 -7.20
N LEU A 236 1.08 -1.21 -6.49
CA LEU A 236 1.22 -2.66 -6.64
C LEU A 236 0.64 -3.40 -5.43
N SER A 237 0.13 -4.60 -5.64
CA SER A 237 -0.47 -5.42 -4.59
C SER A 237 -0.27 -6.91 -4.81
N TRP A 238 -0.21 -7.65 -3.71
CA TRP A 238 -0.26 -9.12 -3.77
C TRP A 238 -1.65 -9.59 -4.21
N SER A 239 -2.72 -9.14 -3.58
CA SER A 239 -4.11 -9.42 -3.95
C SER A 239 -4.75 -8.12 -4.46
N ALA A 240 -5.05 -8.05 -5.77
CA ALA A 240 -5.52 -6.81 -6.38
C ALA A 240 -6.80 -6.29 -5.72
N PRO A 241 -6.80 -5.06 -5.19
CA PRO A 241 -8.02 -4.44 -4.66
C PRO A 241 -9.07 -4.17 -5.74
N ILE A 242 -8.64 -3.88 -6.98
CA ILE A 242 -9.49 -3.62 -8.17
C ILE A 242 -10.41 -2.39 -7.99
N LEU A 243 -10.71 -2.04 -6.76
CA LEU A 243 -11.45 -0.84 -6.35
C LEU A 243 -10.48 0.31 -6.10
N ASN A 244 -11.00 1.50 -5.87
CA ASN A 244 -10.16 2.67 -5.63
C ASN A 244 -9.32 2.54 -4.35
N GLY A 245 -8.00 2.58 -4.50
CA GLY A 245 -7.03 2.59 -3.40
C GLY A 245 -6.83 1.24 -2.70
N PHE A 246 -5.93 1.24 -1.72
CA PHE A 246 -5.55 0.04 -0.96
C PHE A 246 -6.51 -0.32 0.17
N HIS A 247 -7.25 0.67 0.71
CA HIS A 247 -8.15 0.51 1.84
C HIS A 247 -9.46 -0.21 1.48
N GLN A 248 -9.34 -1.41 0.87
CA GLN A 248 -10.45 -2.25 0.44
C GLN A 248 -10.39 -3.63 1.13
N PRO A 249 -10.75 -3.72 2.44
CA PRO A 249 -10.53 -4.94 3.21
C PRO A 249 -11.30 -6.15 2.71
N ALA A 250 -12.42 -5.97 1.99
CA ALA A 250 -13.11 -7.07 1.31
C ALA A 250 -12.23 -7.74 0.24
N ARG A 251 -11.22 -7.04 -0.26
CA ARG A 251 -10.26 -7.51 -1.29
C ARG A 251 -8.94 -8.01 -0.72
N PHE A 252 -8.74 -7.94 0.60
CA PHE A 252 -7.57 -8.55 1.25
C PHE A 252 -7.56 -10.05 0.98
N GLY A 253 -6.38 -10.59 0.72
CA GLY A 253 -6.15 -12.02 0.60
C GLY A 253 -6.35 -12.76 1.91
N PHE A 254 -6.12 -14.05 1.88
CA PHE A 254 -6.26 -14.95 3.02
C PHE A 254 -4.90 -15.50 3.41
N LEU A 255 -4.48 -15.27 4.65
CA LEU A 255 -3.37 -15.94 5.30
C LEU A 255 -3.95 -17.09 6.13
N GLU A 256 -3.76 -18.33 5.69
CA GLU A 256 -4.12 -19.53 6.44
C GLU A 256 -2.89 -20.02 7.20
N PHE A 257 -2.95 -20.05 8.51
CA PHE A 257 -1.80 -20.46 9.33
C PHE A 257 -1.66 -21.99 9.33
N GLY A 258 -0.56 -22.47 8.78
CA GLY A 258 -0.22 -23.90 8.68
C GLY A 258 0.23 -24.50 10.01
N ARG A 259 0.58 -25.80 9.99
CA ARG A 259 1.18 -26.53 11.10
C ARG A 259 2.69 -26.41 11.09
#